data_eb59d49d82e4e468f5c8e2df4825568f
#
_entry.id   eb59d49d82e4e468f5c8e2df4825568f
#
_cell.length_a   1.000
_cell.length_b   1.000
_cell.length_c   1.000
_cell.angle_alpha   90.00
_cell.angle_beta   90.00
_cell.angle_gamma   90.00
#
_symmetry.space_group_name_H-M   'P 1'
#
loop_
_entity.id
_entity.type
_entity.pdbx_description
1 polymer ?
#
loop_
_entity_poly.entity_id
_entity_poly.type
_entity_poly.pdbx_seq_one_letter_code
_entity_poly.pdbx_strand_id
1 'polypeptide(L)'
;MKKKNKIKKANKKYRRAQKLLVKLNKKKPNNPDTLNYLGFTTRKLGDYENGEKFYLQGLKIKPDHIGINEYLGELYVITNRRDLAKERLKVLENCNCDEYNQLREIIDGTRKSKY
;
A
#
# COMPACT_ATOMS: atom_id res chain seq x y z
N MET A 1 21.17 -2.16 -20.51
CA MET A 1 21.60 -2.17 -19.20
C MET A 1 20.58 -2.77 -18.26
N LYS A 2 21.07 -3.72 -17.46
CA LYS A 2 20.25 -4.64 -16.68
C LYS A 2 19.23 -3.95 -15.74
N LYS A 3 19.58 -2.81 -15.13
CA LYS A 3 18.71 -2.07 -14.21
C LYS A 3 17.48 -1.47 -14.90
N LYS A 4 17.67 -0.83 -16.07
CA LYS A 4 16.57 -0.25 -16.84
C LYS A 4 15.59 -1.31 -17.33
N ASN A 5 16.10 -2.49 -17.74
CA ASN A 5 15.25 -3.59 -18.20
C ASN A 5 14.41 -4.17 -17.05
N LYS A 6 14.97 -4.29 -15.84
CA LYS A 6 14.22 -4.75 -14.67
C LYS A 6 13.10 -3.78 -14.29
N ILE A 7 13.38 -2.46 -14.33
CA ILE A 7 12.38 -1.44 -14.02
C ILE A 7 11.26 -1.45 -15.06
N LYS A 8 11.59 -1.56 -16.35
CA LYS A 8 10.59 -1.65 -17.43
C LYS A 8 9.70 -2.88 -17.29
N LYS A 9 10.28 -4.04 -16.98
CA LYS A 9 9.53 -5.29 -16.76
C LYS A 9 8.62 -5.18 -15.55
N ALA A 10 9.12 -4.63 -14.44
CA ALA A 10 8.34 -4.43 -13.23
C ALA A 10 7.17 -3.47 -13.48
N ASN A 11 7.43 -2.33 -14.15
CA ASN A 11 6.37 -1.37 -14.47
C ASN A 11 5.32 -1.97 -15.39
N LYS A 12 5.73 -2.76 -16.38
CA LYS A 12 4.80 -3.45 -17.29
C LYS A 12 3.90 -4.42 -16.51
N LYS A 13 4.48 -5.17 -15.57
CA LYS A 13 3.75 -6.09 -14.71
C LYS A 13 2.71 -5.33 -13.85
N TYR A 14 3.14 -4.24 -13.21
CA TYR A 14 2.24 -3.44 -12.36
C TYR A 14 1.14 -2.76 -13.16
N ARG A 15 1.42 -2.25 -14.36
CA ARG A 15 0.39 -1.66 -15.24
C ARG A 15 -0.65 -2.70 -15.64
N ARG A 16 -0.21 -3.92 -15.96
CA ARG A 16 -1.12 -5.01 -16.32
C ARG A 16 -2.02 -5.37 -15.14
N ALA A 17 -1.42 -5.51 -13.95
CA ALA A 17 -2.17 -5.78 -12.73
C ALA A 17 -3.15 -4.64 -12.43
N GLN A 18 -2.72 -3.39 -12.55
CA GLN A 18 -3.57 -2.23 -12.32
C GLN A 18 -4.81 -2.23 -13.23
N LYS A 19 -4.62 -2.52 -14.53
CA LYS A 19 -5.74 -2.60 -15.47
C LYS A 19 -6.76 -3.65 -15.08
N LEU A 20 -6.29 -4.83 -14.68
CA LEU A 20 -7.17 -5.92 -14.23
C LEU A 20 -7.93 -5.53 -12.96
N LEU A 21 -7.25 -4.89 -12.01
CA LEU A 21 -7.85 -4.45 -10.76
C LEU A 21 -8.87 -3.34 -10.97
N VAL A 22 -8.62 -2.42 -11.89
CA VAL A 22 -9.59 -1.37 -12.26
C VAL A 22 -10.88 -2.01 -12.82
N LYS A 23 -10.74 -3.00 -13.70
CA LYS A 23 -11.90 -3.74 -14.23
C LYS A 23 -12.66 -4.46 -13.13
N LEU A 24 -11.93 -5.13 -12.23
CA LEU A 24 -12.54 -5.84 -11.11
C LEU A 24 -13.29 -4.87 -10.19
N ASN A 25 -12.70 -3.73 -9.90
CA ASN A 25 -13.30 -2.70 -9.05
C ASN A 25 -14.59 -2.13 -9.66
N LYS A 26 -14.66 -2.03 -10.98
CA LYS A 26 -15.88 -1.62 -11.68
C LYS A 26 -16.99 -2.66 -11.59
N LYS A 27 -16.64 -3.94 -11.70
CA LYS A 27 -17.60 -5.05 -11.62
C LYS A 27 -18.10 -5.28 -10.21
N LYS A 28 -17.19 -5.24 -9.23
CA LYS A 28 -17.49 -5.47 -7.81
C LYS A 28 -16.87 -4.35 -6.99
N PRO A 29 -17.49 -3.17 -6.93
CA PRO A 29 -16.94 -2.04 -6.19
C PRO A 29 -16.99 -2.26 -4.69
N ASN A 30 -16.30 -1.42 -3.95
CA ASN A 30 -16.30 -1.41 -2.48
C ASN A 30 -15.72 -2.68 -1.84
N ASN A 31 -14.75 -3.31 -2.51
CA ASN A 31 -13.99 -4.42 -1.93
C ASN A 31 -12.66 -3.85 -1.41
N PRO A 32 -12.43 -3.83 -0.09
CA PRO A 32 -11.20 -3.26 0.46
C PRO A 32 -9.94 -4.00 0.00
N ASP A 33 -10.00 -5.31 -0.24
CA ASP A 33 -8.84 -6.05 -0.75
C ASP A 33 -8.45 -5.57 -2.15
N THR A 34 -9.43 -5.37 -3.03
CA THR A 34 -9.20 -4.83 -4.36
C THR A 34 -8.57 -3.43 -4.27
N LEU A 35 -9.10 -2.58 -3.38
CA LEU A 35 -8.58 -1.23 -3.18
C LEU A 35 -7.16 -1.24 -2.61
N ASN A 36 -6.84 -2.22 -1.76
CA ASN A 36 -5.48 -2.41 -1.26
C ASN A 36 -4.51 -2.70 -2.40
N TYR A 37 -4.85 -3.63 -3.28
CA TYR A 37 -4.00 -3.98 -4.42
C TYR A 37 -3.91 -2.84 -5.44
N LEU A 38 -4.98 -2.09 -5.65
CA LEU A 38 -4.95 -0.89 -6.49
C LEU A 38 -4.01 0.17 -5.90
N GLY A 39 -4.08 0.40 -4.61
CA GLY A 39 -3.17 1.31 -3.92
C GLY A 39 -1.72 0.88 -4.10
N PHE A 40 -1.44 -0.39 -3.90
CA PHE A 40 -0.10 -0.96 -4.01
C PHE A 40 0.44 -0.83 -5.44
N THR A 41 -0.30 -1.28 -6.45
CA THR A 41 0.17 -1.24 -7.85
C THR A 41 0.36 0.20 -8.34
N THR A 42 -0.56 1.08 -7.98
CA THR A 42 -0.49 2.50 -8.38
C THR A 42 0.72 3.19 -7.76
N ARG A 43 0.97 2.92 -6.48
CA ARG A 43 2.17 3.42 -5.79
C ARG A 43 3.45 2.88 -6.42
N LYS A 44 3.49 1.59 -6.75
CA LYS A 44 4.66 0.95 -7.40
C LYS A 44 4.99 1.60 -8.75
N LEU A 45 3.98 2.11 -9.43
CA LEU A 45 4.16 2.87 -10.67
C LEU A 45 4.62 4.31 -10.44
N GLY A 46 4.82 4.70 -9.18
CA GLY A 46 5.30 6.04 -8.82
C GLY A 46 4.21 7.05 -8.52
N ASP A 47 2.95 6.67 -8.63
CA ASP A 47 1.81 7.56 -8.38
C ASP A 47 1.37 7.42 -6.91
N TYR A 48 2.09 8.08 -6.02
CA TYR A 48 1.84 8.01 -4.58
C TYR A 48 0.50 8.64 -4.19
N GLU A 49 0.13 9.72 -4.85
CA GLU A 49 -1.11 10.44 -4.55
C GLU A 49 -2.35 9.57 -4.80
N ASN A 50 -2.43 8.96 -5.97
CA ASN A 50 -3.56 8.08 -6.29
C ASN A 50 -3.51 6.77 -5.53
N GLY A 51 -2.32 6.24 -5.27
CA GLY A 51 -2.15 5.07 -4.39
C GLY A 51 -2.75 5.32 -3.02
N GLU A 52 -2.45 6.46 -2.43
CA GLU A 52 -3.00 6.86 -1.13
C GLU A 52 -4.53 6.97 -1.18
N LYS A 53 -5.08 7.54 -2.25
CA LYS A 53 -6.54 7.67 -2.41
C LYS A 53 -7.24 6.30 -2.40
N PHE A 54 -6.67 5.30 -3.07
CA PHE A 54 -7.21 3.95 -3.05
C PHE A 54 -7.19 3.35 -1.64
N TYR A 55 -6.08 3.53 -0.93
CA TYR A 55 -5.98 3.05 0.46
C TYR A 55 -7.03 3.71 1.35
N LEU A 56 -7.20 5.03 1.23
CA LEU A 56 -8.16 5.76 2.04
C LEU A 56 -9.60 5.33 1.74
N GLN A 57 -9.91 5.03 0.48
CA GLN A 57 -11.22 4.47 0.12
C GLN A 57 -11.44 3.11 0.80
N GLY A 58 -10.42 2.26 0.80
CA GLY A 58 -10.49 0.97 1.46
C GLY A 58 -10.70 1.08 2.96
N LEU A 59 -10.04 2.03 3.61
CA LEU A 59 -10.22 2.28 5.05
C LEU A 59 -11.58 2.85 5.40
N LYS A 60 -12.24 3.56 4.49
CA LYS A 60 -13.62 3.99 4.70
C LYS A 60 -14.56 2.79 4.81
N ILE A 61 -14.27 1.74 4.04
CA ILE A 61 -15.09 0.52 4.03
C ILE A 61 -14.73 -0.37 5.21
N LYS A 62 -13.44 -0.56 5.45
CA LYS A 62 -12.93 -1.42 6.52
C LYS A 62 -11.76 -0.73 7.23
N PRO A 63 -12.04 0.08 8.27
CA PRO A 63 -10.98 0.86 8.96
C PRO A 63 -9.87 0.04 9.58
N ASP A 64 -10.14 -1.22 9.94
CA ASP A 64 -9.18 -2.12 10.56
C ASP A 64 -8.50 -3.09 9.58
N HIS A 65 -8.63 -2.84 8.28
CA HIS A 65 -8.01 -3.71 7.26
C HIS A 65 -6.51 -3.75 7.47
N ILE A 66 -5.97 -4.94 7.75
CA ILE A 66 -4.57 -5.13 8.15
C ILE A 66 -3.62 -4.69 7.02
N GLY A 67 -3.83 -5.20 5.81
CA GLY A 67 -2.97 -4.89 4.67
C GLY A 67 -2.94 -3.41 4.32
N ILE A 68 -4.09 -2.74 4.32
CA ILE A 68 -4.16 -1.32 3.99
C ILE A 68 -3.45 -0.48 5.05
N ASN A 69 -3.69 -0.76 6.34
CA ASN A 69 -3.04 0.01 7.41
C ASN A 69 -1.52 -0.14 7.34
N GLU A 70 -1.02 -1.34 7.03
CA GLU A 70 0.41 -1.57 6.89
C GLU A 70 0.97 -0.82 5.68
N TYR A 71 0.40 -1.02 4.49
CA TYR A 71 0.90 -0.39 3.26
C TYR A 71 0.78 1.14 3.27
N LEU A 72 -0.35 1.65 3.77
CA LEU A 72 -0.53 3.10 3.90
C LEU A 72 0.44 3.69 4.92
N GLY A 73 0.68 2.97 6.03
CA GLY A 73 1.68 3.36 7.01
C GLY A 73 3.07 3.49 6.38
N GLU A 74 3.47 2.52 5.57
CA GLU A 74 4.75 2.57 4.86
C GLU A 74 4.82 3.73 3.88
N LEU A 75 3.73 3.99 3.16
CA LEU A 75 3.64 5.13 2.25
C LEU A 75 3.81 6.46 2.99
N TYR A 76 3.21 6.59 4.17
CA TYR A 76 3.38 7.77 5.01
C TYR A 76 4.84 7.97 5.45
N VAL A 77 5.56 6.88 5.78
CA VAL A 77 6.98 6.98 6.11
C VAL A 77 7.78 7.47 4.91
N ILE A 78 7.55 6.91 3.73
CA ILE A 78 8.25 7.26 2.49
C ILE A 78 8.01 8.73 2.12
N THR A 79 6.81 9.23 2.37
CA THR A 79 6.43 10.61 2.07
C THR A 79 6.66 11.57 3.24
N ASN A 80 7.45 11.13 4.23
CA ASN A 80 7.85 11.92 5.39
C ASN A 80 6.68 12.41 6.25
N ARG A 81 5.69 11.54 6.44
CA ARG A 81 4.51 11.80 7.28
C ARG A 81 4.44 10.74 8.39
N ARG A 82 5.50 10.67 9.22
CA ARG A 82 5.64 9.64 10.25
C ARG A 82 4.52 9.64 11.28
N ASP A 83 3.97 10.80 11.62
CA ASP A 83 2.88 10.89 12.59
C ASP A 83 1.64 10.15 12.09
N LEU A 84 1.33 10.27 10.80
CA LEU A 84 0.23 9.52 10.18
C LEU A 84 0.53 8.02 10.12
N ALA A 85 1.80 7.65 9.92
CA ALA A 85 2.21 6.25 9.95
C ALA A 85 1.99 5.64 11.34
N LYS A 86 2.30 6.40 12.40
CA LYS A 86 2.09 5.95 13.78
C LYS A 86 0.61 5.72 14.09
N GLU A 87 -0.27 6.52 13.51
CA GLU A 87 -1.72 6.31 13.62
C GLU A 87 -2.14 4.97 13.01
N ARG A 88 -1.56 4.63 11.85
CA ARG A 88 -1.82 3.32 11.22
C ARG A 88 -1.28 2.18 12.06
N LEU A 89 -0.10 2.36 12.65
CA LEU A 89 0.49 1.37 13.54
C LEU A 89 -0.41 1.10 14.76
N LYS A 90 -0.99 2.14 15.31
CA LYS A 90 -1.88 2.02 16.47
C LYS A 90 -3.11 1.15 16.14
N VAL A 91 -3.66 1.28 14.94
CA VAL A 91 -4.78 0.43 14.49
C VAL A 91 -4.39 -1.04 14.49
N LEU A 92 -3.12 -1.37 14.17
CA LEU A 92 -2.62 -2.74 14.11
C LEU A 92 -2.16 -3.30 15.46
N GLU A 93 -2.24 -2.52 16.53
CA GLU A 93 -1.65 -2.84 17.85
C GLU A 93 -2.06 -4.20 18.38
N ASN A 94 -3.30 -4.63 18.15
CA ASN A 94 -3.83 -5.88 18.67
C ASN A 94 -4.07 -6.95 17.60
N CYS A 95 -3.46 -6.80 16.42
CA CYS A 95 -3.72 -7.72 15.31
C CYS A 95 -3.09 -9.10 15.48
N ASN A 96 -2.07 -9.26 16.33
CA ASN A 96 -1.25 -10.47 16.42
C ASN A 96 -0.72 -10.89 15.04
N CYS A 97 -0.23 -9.93 14.26
CA CYS A 97 0.17 -10.14 12.89
C CYS A 97 1.56 -9.57 12.61
N ASP A 98 2.23 -10.12 11.60
CA ASP A 98 3.57 -9.68 11.19
C ASP A 98 3.56 -8.24 10.67
N GLU A 99 2.45 -7.80 10.11
CA GLU A 99 2.28 -6.45 9.57
C GLU A 99 2.53 -5.37 10.61
N TYR A 100 2.15 -5.60 11.87
CA TYR A 100 2.45 -4.68 12.96
C TYR A 100 3.96 -4.52 13.15
N ASN A 101 4.69 -5.63 13.23
CA ASN A 101 6.14 -5.62 13.43
C ASN A 101 6.86 -4.99 12.25
N GLN A 102 6.42 -5.30 11.03
CA GLN A 102 7.00 -4.73 9.80
C GLN A 102 6.85 -3.21 9.77
N LEU A 103 5.65 -2.71 10.03
CA LEU A 103 5.40 -1.28 10.03
C LEU A 103 6.17 -0.58 11.16
N ARG A 104 6.19 -1.16 12.36
CA ARG A 104 6.93 -0.61 13.50
C ARG A 104 8.42 -0.46 13.15
N GLU A 105 9.02 -1.49 12.57
CA GLU A 105 10.44 -1.47 12.19
C GLU A 105 10.73 -0.43 11.09
N ILE A 106 9.80 -0.26 10.17
CA ILE A 106 9.94 0.76 9.11
C ILE A 106 9.85 2.17 9.70
N ILE A 107 8.93 2.40 10.63
CA ILE A 107 8.80 3.68 11.33
C ILE A 107 10.07 3.96 12.16
N ASP A 108 10.59 2.96 12.85
CA ASP A 108 11.79 3.09 13.68
C ASP A 108 13.07 3.23 12.84
N GLY A 109 13.03 2.94 11.56
CA GLY A 109 14.19 3.00 10.68
C GLY A 109 15.08 1.76 10.74
N THR A 110 14.64 0.68 11.42
CA THR A 110 15.40 -0.57 11.52
C THR A 110 15.16 -1.49 10.33
N ARG A 111 14.16 -1.21 9.52
CA ARG A 111 13.86 -1.92 8.29
C ARG A 111 13.51 -0.93 7.18
N LYS A 112 14.00 -1.18 5.96
CA LYS A 112 13.60 -0.40 4.79
C LYS A 112 12.31 -0.97 4.21
N SER A 113 11.41 -0.09 3.74
CA SER A 113 10.22 -0.52 3.03
C SER A 113 10.62 -1.27 1.75
N LYS A 114 9.97 -2.41 1.50
CA LYS A 114 10.12 -3.17 0.26
C LYS A 114 9.31 -2.55 -0.88
N TYR A 115 8.47 -1.62 -0.55
CA TYR A 115 7.44 -1.11 -1.47
C TYR A 115 7.62 0.36 -1.85
#